data_2d126f839a22f19ecc4f4dd246c88756
#
_entry.id   2d126f839a22f19ecc4f4dd246c88756
#
_cell.length_a   1.000
_cell.length_b   1.000
_cell.length_c   1.000
_cell.angle_alpha   90.00
_cell.angle_beta   90.00
_cell.angle_gamma   90.00
#
_symmetry.space_group_name_H-M   'P 1'
#
loop_
_entity.id
_entity.type
_entity.pdbx_description
1 polymer ?
#
loop_
_entity_poly.entity_id
_entity_poly.type
_entity_poly.pdbx_seq_one_letter_code
_entity_poly.pdbx_strand_id
1 'polypeptide(L)'
;MLKKKEEPESLAHTRWNCKYHIVFAPKYRRQVIYGQIKADIGSIIRKLCEYKGVEILEAEACPDHIHMLVSIPPKYSVSQFMGYLKGKSSLMIFDRHANLKYKYGNRQFWCKGYYVDTVGRNKKASAEYIRNQLAEDKISDQLTIKEYYDPFTGEPTNKSK
;
A
#
# COMPACT_ATOMS: atom_id res chain seq x y z
N MET A 1 -12.34 -2.60 -21.08
CA MET A 1 -12.25 -1.75 -19.88
C MET A 1 -12.20 -0.30 -20.29
N LEU A 2 -13.25 0.43 -20.00
CA LEU A 2 -13.28 1.88 -20.26
C LEU A 2 -12.27 2.55 -19.33
N LYS A 3 -11.28 3.23 -19.90
CA LYS A 3 -10.42 4.13 -19.14
C LYS A 3 -11.31 5.16 -18.47
N LYS A 4 -11.40 5.13 -17.15
CA LYS A 4 -12.03 6.18 -16.38
C LYS A 4 -11.35 7.50 -16.77
N LYS A 5 -12.10 8.44 -17.31
CA LYS A 5 -11.59 9.77 -17.58
C LYS A 5 -11.01 10.34 -16.28
N GLU A 6 -9.95 11.11 -16.39
CA GLU A 6 -9.33 11.83 -15.26
C GLU A 6 -10.25 12.96 -14.74
N GLU A 7 -11.50 12.62 -14.50
CA GLU A 7 -12.44 13.58 -13.93
C GLU A 7 -12.40 13.54 -12.42
N PRO A 8 -12.59 14.67 -11.74
CA PRO A 8 -12.69 14.68 -10.29
C PRO A 8 -13.80 13.73 -9.85
N GLU A 9 -13.52 12.92 -8.85
CA GLU A 9 -14.50 12.02 -8.29
C GLU A 9 -15.64 12.83 -7.65
N SER A 10 -16.84 12.30 -7.66
CA SER A 10 -17.98 13.00 -7.09
C SER A 10 -18.59 12.19 -5.94
N LEU A 11 -18.95 12.90 -4.89
CA LEU A 11 -19.69 12.40 -3.75
C LEU A 11 -20.96 13.25 -3.64
N ALA A 12 -22.11 12.73 -4.08
CA ALA A 12 -23.36 13.49 -4.20
C ALA A 12 -23.14 14.78 -5.00
N HIS A 13 -23.14 15.93 -4.35
CA HIS A 13 -22.93 17.23 -4.99
C HIS A 13 -21.50 17.76 -4.88
N THR A 14 -20.59 16.97 -4.34
CA THR A 14 -19.21 17.39 -4.11
C THR A 14 -18.26 16.67 -5.07
N ARG A 15 -17.48 17.46 -5.79
CA ARG A 15 -16.35 16.95 -6.58
C ARG A 15 -15.10 17.03 -5.74
N TRP A 16 -14.23 16.00 -5.86
CA TRP A 16 -13.03 15.94 -5.04
C TRP A 16 -11.85 15.29 -5.78
N ASN A 17 -10.67 15.66 -5.33
CA ASN A 17 -9.41 15.11 -5.82
C ASN A 17 -8.43 15.03 -4.65
N CYS A 18 -8.57 14.00 -3.86
CA CYS A 18 -7.82 13.80 -2.61
C CYS A 18 -6.88 12.61 -2.75
N LYS A 19 -5.67 12.88 -3.23
CA LYS A 19 -4.66 11.86 -3.47
C LYS A 19 -3.50 12.02 -2.51
N TYR A 20 -3.01 10.88 -2.04
CA TYR A 20 -1.95 10.84 -1.04
C TYR A 20 -0.94 9.76 -1.40
N HIS A 21 0.33 10.09 -1.21
CA HIS A 21 1.40 9.13 -1.14
C HIS A 21 1.57 8.72 0.32
N ILE A 22 1.42 7.44 0.63
CA ILE A 22 1.49 6.90 1.98
C ILE A 22 2.55 5.82 2.04
N VAL A 23 3.39 5.88 3.07
CA VAL A 23 4.40 4.85 3.35
C VAL A 23 4.20 4.35 4.77
N PHE A 24 4.15 3.03 4.92
CA PHE A 24 4.06 2.41 6.24
C PHE A 24 4.82 1.09 6.26
N ALA A 25 5.20 0.65 7.45
CA ALA A 25 6.14 -0.44 7.61
C ALA A 25 5.70 -1.42 8.69
N PRO A 26 6.11 -2.70 8.57
CA PRO A 26 5.97 -3.65 9.66
C PRO A 26 6.69 -3.18 10.92
N LYS A 27 6.18 -3.62 12.07
CA LYS A 27 6.76 -3.31 13.38
C LYS A 27 8.25 -3.70 13.40
N TYR A 28 9.07 -2.79 13.88
CA TYR A 28 10.54 -2.90 13.87
C TYR A 28 11.15 -2.94 12.46
N ARG A 29 10.42 -2.54 11.44
CA ARG A 29 10.83 -2.63 10.02
C ARG A 29 11.37 -4.01 9.65
N ARG A 30 10.75 -5.05 10.16
CA ARG A 30 11.14 -6.43 9.84
C ARG A 30 10.91 -6.72 8.36
N GLN A 31 11.85 -7.41 7.76
CA GLN A 31 11.80 -7.80 6.34
C GLN A 31 10.96 -9.07 6.18
N VAL A 32 9.65 -8.94 6.32
CA VAL A 32 8.72 -10.07 6.28
C VAL A 32 7.81 -10.05 5.06
N ILE A 33 7.79 -8.96 4.29
CA ILE A 33 6.91 -8.79 3.15
C ILE A 33 7.55 -9.43 1.91
N TYR A 34 7.44 -10.73 1.80
CA TYR A 34 7.91 -11.49 0.64
C TYR A 34 7.08 -12.78 0.49
N GLY A 35 7.19 -13.44 -0.67
CA GLY A 35 6.53 -14.72 -0.93
C GLY A 35 5.01 -14.67 -0.72
N GLN A 36 4.46 -15.67 -0.06
CA GLN A 36 3.02 -15.78 0.17
C GLN A 36 2.49 -14.66 1.09
N ILE A 37 3.26 -14.24 2.06
CA ILE A 37 2.90 -13.12 2.95
C ILE A 37 2.70 -11.84 2.13
N LYS A 38 3.59 -11.55 1.20
CA LYS A 38 3.49 -10.39 0.30
C LYS A 38 2.22 -10.44 -0.54
N ALA A 39 1.90 -11.59 -1.13
CA ALA A 39 0.70 -11.79 -1.92
C ALA A 39 -0.56 -11.59 -1.07
N ASP A 40 -0.59 -12.14 0.14
CA ASP A 40 -1.72 -12.01 1.06
C ASP A 40 -1.90 -10.57 1.54
N ILE A 41 -0.83 -9.88 1.88
CA ILE A 41 -0.88 -8.47 2.28
C ILE A 41 -1.46 -7.61 1.16
N GLY A 42 -0.99 -7.80 -0.06
CA GLY A 42 -1.51 -7.07 -1.22
C GLY A 42 -3.00 -7.31 -1.43
N SER A 43 -3.44 -8.56 -1.37
CA SER A 43 -4.84 -8.95 -1.48
C SER A 43 -5.70 -8.32 -0.36
N ILE A 44 -5.24 -8.39 0.86
CA ILE A 44 -5.93 -7.84 2.04
C ILE A 44 -6.09 -6.33 1.91
N ILE A 45 -5.01 -5.61 1.62
CA ILE A 45 -5.03 -4.15 1.49
C ILE A 45 -5.96 -3.71 0.37
N ARG A 46 -5.89 -4.38 -0.77
CA ARG A 46 -6.76 -4.11 -1.92
C ARG A 46 -8.24 -4.23 -1.55
N LYS A 47 -8.58 -5.31 -0.86
CA LYS A 47 -9.96 -5.57 -0.41
C LYS A 47 -10.45 -4.53 0.60
N LEU A 48 -9.61 -4.17 1.57
CA LEU A 48 -9.96 -3.17 2.58
C LEU A 48 -10.13 -1.77 1.96
N CYS A 49 -9.33 -1.43 0.96
CA CYS A 49 -9.50 -0.20 0.21
C CYS A 49 -10.82 -0.19 -0.56
N GLU A 50 -11.18 -1.29 -1.21
CA GLU A 50 -12.47 -1.41 -1.91
C GLU A 50 -13.65 -1.15 -0.97
N TYR A 51 -13.64 -1.72 0.22
CA TYR A 51 -14.73 -1.53 1.20
C TYR A 51 -14.93 -0.07 1.61
N LYS A 52 -13.89 0.73 1.54
CA LYS A 52 -13.96 2.15 1.89
C LYS A 52 -14.06 3.07 0.67
N GLY A 53 -14.16 2.52 -0.51
CA GLY A 53 -14.16 3.31 -1.73
C GLY A 53 -12.85 4.05 -1.99
N VAL A 54 -11.75 3.55 -1.45
CA VAL A 54 -10.41 4.09 -1.67
C VAL A 54 -9.81 3.43 -2.89
N GLU A 55 -9.43 4.24 -3.88
CA GLU A 55 -8.78 3.76 -5.10
C GLU A 55 -7.27 3.69 -4.89
N ILE A 56 -6.67 2.55 -5.20
CA ILE A 56 -5.22 2.41 -5.27
C ILE A 56 -4.79 2.74 -6.69
N LEU A 57 -4.07 3.85 -6.85
CA LEU A 57 -3.59 4.32 -8.14
C LEU A 57 -2.27 3.64 -8.52
N GLU A 58 -1.40 3.48 -7.54
CA GLU A 58 -0.13 2.78 -7.66
C GLU A 58 0.25 2.25 -6.28
N ALA A 59 0.87 1.09 -6.22
CA ALA A 59 1.38 0.56 -4.96
C ALA A 59 2.52 -0.40 -5.21
N GLU A 60 3.44 -0.46 -4.26
CA GLU A 60 4.48 -1.48 -4.26
C GLU A 60 4.81 -1.91 -2.83
N ALA A 61 4.97 -3.20 -2.65
CA ALA A 61 5.39 -3.79 -1.39
C ALA A 61 6.88 -4.15 -1.46
N CYS A 62 7.65 -3.50 -0.61
CA CYS A 62 9.05 -3.85 -0.37
C CYS A 62 9.14 -4.76 0.85
N PRO A 63 10.25 -5.47 1.06
CA PRO A 63 10.36 -6.41 2.18
C PRO A 63 10.08 -5.81 3.56
N ASP A 64 10.38 -4.53 3.77
CA ASP A 64 10.27 -3.85 5.07
C ASP A 64 9.31 -2.64 5.05
N HIS A 65 8.63 -2.38 3.94
CA HIS A 65 7.68 -1.26 3.86
C HIS A 65 6.77 -1.36 2.65
N ILE A 66 5.71 -0.56 2.67
CA ILE A 66 4.77 -0.43 1.57
C ILE A 66 4.67 1.04 1.16
N HIS A 67 4.74 1.30 -0.13
CA HIS A 67 4.39 2.56 -0.75
C HIS A 67 3.03 2.45 -1.43
N MET A 68 2.17 3.43 -1.23
CA MET A 68 0.87 3.49 -1.88
C MET A 68 0.58 4.92 -2.36
N LEU A 69 0.08 5.02 -3.57
CA LEU A 69 -0.58 6.22 -4.06
C LEU A 69 -2.07 5.92 -4.09
N VAL A 70 -2.84 6.63 -3.28
CA VAL A 70 -4.27 6.35 -3.09
C VAL A 70 -5.12 7.61 -3.24
N SER A 71 -6.36 7.40 -3.68
CA SER A 71 -7.40 8.41 -3.71
C SER A 71 -8.40 8.08 -2.60
N ILE A 72 -8.49 8.95 -1.59
CA ILE A 72 -9.33 8.75 -0.41
C ILE A 72 -10.52 9.69 -0.48
N PRO A 73 -11.77 9.17 -0.38
CA PRO A 73 -12.94 10.03 -0.31
C PRO A 73 -12.88 11.04 0.83
N PRO A 74 -13.32 12.30 0.64
CA PRO A 74 -13.18 13.35 1.65
C PRO A 74 -13.99 13.11 2.92
N LYS A 75 -14.92 12.16 2.91
CA LYS A 75 -15.66 11.72 4.11
C LYS A 75 -14.77 11.03 5.13
N TYR A 76 -13.57 10.59 4.75
CA TYR A 76 -12.58 10.00 5.66
C TYR A 76 -11.37 10.90 5.79
N SER A 77 -10.88 11.10 7.01
CA SER A 77 -9.54 11.61 7.21
C SER A 77 -8.51 10.54 6.88
N VAL A 78 -7.29 10.96 6.55
CA VAL A 78 -6.18 10.01 6.34
C VAL A 78 -5.96 9.16 7.58
N SER A 79 -6.01 9.76 8.77
CA SER A 79 -5.80 9.03 10.02
C SER A 79 -6.89 7.99 10.30
N GLN A 80 -8.15 8.30 10.01
CA GLN A 80 -9.25 7.34 10.12
C GLN A 80 -9.04 6.15 9.17
N PHE A 81 -8.71 6.44 7.92
CA PHE A 81 -8.46 5.41 6.94
C PHE A 81 -7.26 4.55 7.31
N MET A 82 -6.15 5.16 7.71
CA MET A 82 -4.94 4.41 8.10
C MET A 82 -5.14 3.60 9.39
N GLY A 83 -5.88 4.11 10.34
CA GLY A 83 -6.27 3.34 11.53
C GLY A 83 -7.07 2.09 11.17
N TYR A 84 -8.05 2.24 10.30
CA TYR A 84 -8.83 1.12 9.76
C TYR A 84 -7.95 0.14 8.99
N LEU A 85 -7.16 0.62 8.04
CA LEU A 85 -6.33 -0.22 7.18
C LEU A 85 -5.31 -1.02 7.99
N LYS A 86 -4.57 -0.37 8.88
CA LYS A 86 -3.56 -1.01 9.71
C LYS A 86 -4.17 -1.99 10.72
N GLY A 87 -5.26 -1.60 11.37
CA GLY A 87 -5.93 -2.45 12.35
C GLY A 87 -6.53 -3.72 11.74
N LYS A 88 -7.33 -3.56 10.70
CA LYS A 88 -7.98 -4.69 10.03
C LYS A 88 -6.99 -5.59 9.31
N SER A 89 -6.01 -5.01 8.62
CA SER A 89 -4.99 -5.80 7.92
C SER A 89 -4.15 -6.62 8.90
N SER A 90 -3.78 -6.07 10.06
CA SER A 90 -3.05 -6.83 11.09
C SER A 90 -3.80 -8.09 11.51
N LEU A 91 -5.09 -7.97 11.80
CA LEU A 91 -5.91 -9.12 12.18
C LEU A 91 -5.97 -10.17 11.06
N MET A 92 -6.19 -9.74 9.84
CA MET A 92 -6.29 -10.63 8.69
C MET A 92 -4.95 -11.30 8.35
N ILE A 93 -3.85 -10.59 8.49
CA ILE A 93 -2.50 -11.14 8.31
C ILE A 93 -2.23 -12.24 9.33
N PHE A 94 -2.52 -11.97 10.60
CA PHE A 94 -2.31 -12.96 11.66
C PHE A 94 -3.25 -14.16 11.58
N ASP A 95 -4.45 -13.99 11.02
CA ASP A 95 -5.35 -15.12 10.77
C ASP A 95 -4.79 -16.07 9.70
N ARG A 96 -4.17 -15.53 8.67
CA ARG A 96 -3.56 -16.32 7.58
C ARG A 96 -2.17 -16.85 7.94
N HIS A 97 -1.43 -16.12 8.77
CA HIS A 97 -0.05 -16.41 9.16
C HIS A 97 0.10 -16.38 10.68
N ALA A 98 -0.50 -17.37 11.33
CA ALA A 98 -0.57 -17.44 12.80
C ALA A 98 0.79 -17.44 13.49
N ASN A 99 1.82 -17.99 12.83
CA ASN A 99 3.19 -18.00 13.34
C ASN A 99 3.77 -16.59 13.54
N LEU A 100 3.28 -15.58 12.83
CA LEU A 100 3.74 -14.21 13.00
C LEU A 100 3.28 -13.58 14.32
N LYS A 101 2.21 -14.07 14.92
CA LYS A 101 1.73 -13.57 16.22
C LYS A 101 2.80 -13.64 17.30
N TYR A 102 3.61 -14.68 17.28
CA TYR A 102 4.68 -14.87 18.26
C TYR A 102 5.81 -13.85 18.11
N LYS A 103 6.02 -13.34 16.90
CA LYS A 103 7.06 -12.33 16.63
C LYS A 103 6.61 -10.92 16.97
N TYR A 104 5.32 -10.62 16.84
CA TYR A 104 4.78 -9.26 16.92
C TYR A 104 4.03 -8.97 18.22
N GLY A 105 3.82 -9.96 19.09
CA GLY A 105 3.05 -9.76 20.31
C GLY A 105 1.70 -9.08 20.00
N ASN A 106 0.98 -8.64 20.92
CA ASN A 106 -0.26 -7.83 20.89
C ASN A 106 -0.99 -7.58 19.57
N ARG A 107 -0.86 -8.45 18.56
CA ARG A 107 -1.58 -8.42 17.29
C ARG A 107 -1.39 -7.12 16.46
N GLN A 108 -0.28 -6.44 16.64
CA GLN A 108 0.07 -5.27 15.85
C GLN A 108 1.19 -5.63 14.86
N PHE A 109 0.80 -5.80 13.62
CA PHE A 109 1.75 -6.10 12.55
C PHE A 109 2.57 -4.88 12.14
N TRP A 110 1.92 -3.69 12.09
CA TRP A 110 2.53 -2.47 11.58
C TRP A 110 3.14 -1.61 12.68
N CYS A 111 4.17 -0.84 12.34
CA CYS A 111 4.71 0.22 13.18
C CYS A 111 3.62 1.24 13.51
N LYS A 112 3.76 1.94 14.62
CA LYS A 112 2.98 3.13 14.88
C LYS A 112 3.34 4.21 13.85
N GLY A 113 2.32 4.94 13.42
CA GLY A 113 2.52 6.02 12.47
C GLY A 113 2.70 5.55 11.02
N TYR A 114 2.89 6.51 10.17
CA TYR A 114 3.09 6.35 8.73
C TYR A 114 3.57 7.69 8.17
N TYR A 115 4.19 7.65 7.00
CA TYR A 115 4.47 8.87 6.25
C TYR A 115 3.29 9.15 5.30
N VAL A 116 2.89 10.41 5.18
CA VAL A 116 1.88 10.83 4.22
C VAL A 116 2.27 12.15 3.58
N ASP A 117 2.05 12.23 2.28
CA ASP A 117 2.24 13.44 1.49
C ASP A 117 1.05 13.61 0.55
N THR A 118 0.67 14.85 0.30
CA THR A 118 -0.37 15.17 -0.69
C THR A 118 0.20 15.13 -2.09
N VAL A 119 -0.63 14.71 -3.03
CA VAL A 119 -0.22 14.57 -4.43
C VAL A 119 -1.07 15.47 -5.31
N GLY A 120 -0.43 16.15 -6.25
CA GLY A 120 -1.09 17.00 -7.22
C GLY A 120 -1.93 16.22 -8.24
N ARG A 121 -2.50 16.93 -9.22
CA ARG A 121 -3.41 16.36 -10.22
C ARG A 121 -2.74 15.39 -11.20
N ASN A 122 -1.43 15.45 -11.35
CA ASN A 122 -0.70 14.60 -12.30
C ASN A 122 -0.42 13.22 -11.72
N LYS A 123 -1.36 12.30 -11.89
CA LYS A 123 -1.26 10.91 -11.44
C LYS A 123 -0.04 10.19 -12.00
N LYS A 124 0.28 10.44 -13.27
CA LYS A 124 1.39 9.78 -13.97
C LYS A 124 2.74 10.16 -13.37
N ALA A 125 2.99 11.44 -13.15
CA ALA A 125 4.23 11.91 -12.55
C ALA A 125 4.38 11.40 -11.11
N SER A 126 3.29 11.33 -10.36
CA SER A 126 3.29 10.81 -8.99
C SER A 126 3.60 9.31 -8.94
N ALA A 127 3.01 8.54 -9.84
CA ALA A 127 3.30 7.11 -9.95
C ALA A 127 4.76 6.86 -10.36
N GLU A 128 5.30 7.63 -11.30
CA GLU A 128 6.71 7.57 -11.69
C GLU A 128 7.64 7.92 -10.53
N TYR A 129 7.30 8.94 -9.75
CA TYR A 129 8.06 9.33 -8.57
C TYR A 129 8.16 8.17 -7.55
N ILE A 130 7.05 7.51 -7.27
CA ILE A 130 7.03 6.36 -6.38
C ILE A 130 7.92 5.23 -6.91
N ARG A 131 7.82 4.91 -8.20
CA ARG A 131 8.65 3.88 -8.81
C ARG A 131 10.13 4.22 -8.74
N ASN A 132 10.49 5.48 -8.96
CA ASN A 132 11.88 5.93 -8.88
C ASN A 132 12.42 5.85 -7.46
N GLN A 133 11.65 6.24 -6.44
CA GLN A 133 12.04 6.08 -5.04
C GLN A 133 12.29 4.61 -4.69
N LEU A 134 11.43 3.72 -5.16
CA LEU A 134 11.59 2.28 -4.94
C LEU A 134 12.85 1.73 -5.59
N ALA A 135 13.18 2.21 -6.78
CA ALA A 135 14.42 1.81 -7.45
C ALA A 135 15.65 2.26 -6.66
N GLU A 136 15.63 3.48 -6.12
CA GLU A 136 16.71 4.00 -5.28
C GLU A 136 16.84 3.21 -3.97
N ASP A 137 15.72 2.94 -3.30
CA ASP A 137 15.70 2.14 -2.07
C ASP A 137 16.28 0.73 -2.31
N LYS A 138 15.92 0.10 -3.41
CA LYS A 138 16.45 -1.22 -3.77
C LYS A 138 17.93 -1.23 -4.05
N ILE A 139 18.44 -0.18 -4.66
CA ILE A 139 19.87 -0.02 -4.93
C ILE A 139 20.63 0.16 -3.62
N SER A 140 20.09 0.95 -2.70
CA SER A 140 20.76 1.23 -1.42
C SER A 140 20.79 0.02 -0.49
N ASP A 141 19.74 -0.78 -0.48
CA ASP A 141 19.62 -1.90 0.44
C ASP A 141 20.29 -3.19 -0.06
N GLN A 142 20.63 -3.27 -1.33
CA GLN A 142 21.22 -4.45 -1.98
C GLN A 142 20.55 -5.79 -1.60
N LEU A 143 19.29 -5.73 -1.23
CA LEU A 143 18.54 -6.91 -0.81
C LEU A 143 18.08 -7.66 -2.06
N THR A 144 18.71 -8.78 -2.29
CA THR A 144 18.56 -9.61 -3.47
C THR A 144 17.41 -10.62 -3.39
N ILE A 145 16.40 -10.39 -2.59
CA ILE A 145 15.21 -11.22 -2.67
C ILE A 145 14.42 -10.76 -3.90
N LYS A 146 14.57 -11.51 -4.97
CA LYS A 146 13.83 -11.26 -6.20
C LYS A 146 12.38 -11.66 -5.98
N GLU A 147 11.56 -10.67 -5.75
CA GLU A 147 10.13 -10.86 -5.74
C GLU A 147 9.60 -10.73 -7.17
N TYR A 148 8.97 -11.80 -7.65
CA TYR A 148 8.54 -11.88 -9.05
C TYR A 148 7.12 -11.44 -9.29
N TYR A 149 6.36 -11.20 -8.23
CA TYR A 149 4.94 -10.86 -8.35
C TYR A 149 4.63 -9.57 -7.64
N ASP A 150 3.87 -8.72 -8.31
CA ASP A 150 3.25 -7.57 -7.68
C ASP A 150 2.04 -8.03 -6.84
N PRO A 151 2.03 -7.84 -5.52
CA PRO A 151 0.93 -8.29 -4.68
C PRO A 151 -0.39 -7.58 -4.95
N PHE A 152 -0.35 -6.39 -5.58
CA PHE A 152 -1.55 -5.59 -5.83
C PHE A 152 -2.19 -5.93 -7.17
N THR A 153 -1.43 -6.32 -8.16
CA THR A 153 -1.95 -6.71 -9.48
C THR A 153 -2.01 -8.22 -9.68
N GLY A 154 -1.21 -8.97 -8.92
CA GLY A 154 -1.05 -10.41 -9.09
C GLY A 154 -0.24 -10.79 -10.32
N GLU A 155 0.34 -9.82 -11.00
CA GLU A 155 1.14 -10.04 -12.20
C GLU A 155 2.62 -10.21 -11.88
N PRO A 156 3.37 -10.96 -12.72
CA PRO A 156 4.81 -11.02 -12.58
C PRO A 156 5.43 -9.63 -12.76
N THR A 157 6.23 -9.21 -11.81
CA THR A 157 6.99 -7.98 -11.99
C THR A 157 8.13 -8.25 -12.97
N ASN A 158 8.12 -7.56 -14.10
CA ASN A 158 9.26 -7.57 -15.04
C ASN A 158 10.45 -6.84 -14.42
N LYS A 159 11.03 -7.44 -13.41
CA LYS A 159 12.32 -6.99 -12.86
C LYS A 159 13.46 -7.78 -13.49
N SER A 160 13.42 -7.90 -14.79
CA SER A 160 14.60 -8.24 -15.52
C SER A 160 15.48 -7.00 -15.58
N LYS A 161 16.60 -7.08 -14.98
CA LYS A 161 17.73 -6.16 -15.00
C LYS A 161 17.97 -5.38 -13.77
#